data_ad3a9482899098f19fd102f2452f78e6
#
_entry.id   ad3a9482899098f19fd102f2452f78e6
#
_cell.length_a   1.000
_cell.length_b   1.000
_cell.length_c   1.000
_cell.angle_alpha   90.00
_cell.angle_beta   90.00
_cell.angle_gamma   90.00
#
_symmetry.space_group_name_H-M   'P 1'
#
loop_
_entity.id
_entity.type
_entity.pdbx_description
1 polymer ?
#
loop_
_entity_poly.entity_id
_entity_poly.type
_entity_poly.pdbx_seq_one_letter_code
_entity_poly.pdbx_strand_id
1 'polypeptide(L)'
;MNSNPLDHQSALQEWREKEKQALELSKLVGELRFDRSIEIVLFRRDLFDIRPSEIINIHLFSKNYINTPITVELTLSIVKVIYQTTELNPSKIDIGRLAAEWEAEKNENSKLDDFVKSKLSGGIGGEKDKDPHRDVVLYGFGRIGRLVARRLISSTGRGEQLLLKAIVIRPSMKERKEEILKRMSLLE
;
A
#
# COMPACT_ATOMS: atom_id res chain seq x y z
N MET A 1 25.64 -34.72 1.16
CA MET A 1 25.63 -33.48 1.98
C MET A 1 24.66 -33.74 3.14
N ASN A 2 25.17 -34.10 4.31
CA ASN A 2 24.34 -34.33 5.50
C ASN A 2 24.04 -32.98 6.15
N SER A 3 22.87 -32.41 5.85
CA SER A 3 22.38 -31.27 6.61
C SER A 3 21.99 -31.73 8.01
N ASN A 4 22.56 -31.06 9.01
CA ASN A 4 22.37 -31.39 10.43
C ASN A 4 20.90 -31.17 10.81
N PRO A 5 20.17 -32.11 11.46
CA PRO A 5 18.75 -31.93 11.84
C PRO A 5 18.49 -30.69 12.69
N LEU A 6 19.48 -30.22 13.46
CA LEU A 6 19.41 -28.96 14.23
C LEU A 6 19.33 -27.71 13.33
N ASP A 7 19.89 -27.76 12.14
CA ASP A 7 19.90 -26.66 11.17
C ASP A 7 18.52 -26.49 10.52
N HIS A 8 17.80 -27.60 10.29
CA HIS A 8 16.44 -27.58 9.77
C HIS A 8 15.41 -27.04 10.77
N GLN A 9 15.56 -27.34 12.06
CA GLN A 9 14.66 -26.86 13.09
C GLN A 9 14.80 -25.35 13.31
N SER A 10 16.04 -24.85 13.34
CA SER A 10 16.29 -23.41 13.45
C SER A 10 15.76 -22.64 12.24
N ALA A 11 15.98 -23.14 11.03
CA ALA A 11 15.45 -22.52 9.79
C ALA A 11 13.92 -22.48 9.75
N LEU A 12 13.25 -23.55 10.21
CA LEU A 12 11.79 -23.59 10.33
C LEU A 12 11.27 -22.59 11.38
N GLN A 13 11.98 -22.43 12.49
CA GLN A 13 11.62 -21.50 13.53
C GLN A 13 11.77 -20.04 13.07
N GLU A 14 12.86 -19.72 12.37
CA GLU A 14 13.06 -18.42 11.75
C GLU A 14 11.99 -18.09 10.70
N TRP A 15 11.62 -19.09 9.88
CA TRP A 15 10.55 -18.91 8.89
C TRP A 15 9.21 -18.60 9.55
N ARG A 16 8.84 -19.37 10.59
CA ARG A 16 7.61 -19.15 11.36
C ARG A 16 7.56 -17.76 11.97
N GLU A 17 8.69 -17.27 12.47
CA GLU A 17 8.75 -15.93 13.05
C GLU A 17 8.56 -14.84 11.98
N LYS A 18 9.20 -15.00 10.83
CA LYS A 18 8.97 -14.10 9.68
C LYS A 18 7.52 -14.11 9.20
N GLU A 19 6.86 -15.28 9.19
CA GLU A 19 5.43 -15.36 8.83
C GLU A 19 4.54 -14.64 9.85
N LYS A 20 4.79 -14.76 11.14
CA LYS A 20 4.07 -14.03 12.18
C LYS A 20 4.22 -12.51 12.01
N GLN A 21 5.46 -12.05 11.79
CA GLN A 21 5.75 -10.64 11.54
C GLN A 21 5.04 -10.13 10.27
N ALA A 22 5.04 -10.92 9.20
CA ALA A 22 4.34 -10.57 7.97
C ALA A 22 2.82 -10.53 8.13
N LEU A 23 2.26 -11.42 8.96
CA LEU A 23 0.83 -11.43 9.29
C LEU A 23 0.44 -10.18 10.10
N GLU A 24 1.25 -9.81 11.10
CA GLU A 24 1.06 -8.59 11.89
C GLU A 24 1.16 -7.35 11.00
N LEU A 25 2.15 -7.30 10.11
CA LEU A 25 2.30 -6.23 9.13
C LEU A 25 1.08 -6.11 8.23
N SER A 26 0.58 -7.22 7.68
CA SER A 26 -0.63 -7.26 6.84
C SER A 26 -1.86 -6.72 7.57
N LYS A 27 -2.03 -7.07 8.86
CA LYS A 27 -3.10 -6.55 9.71
C LYS A 27 -3.03 -5.02 9.83
N LEU A 28 -1.87 -4.49 10.23
CA LEU A 28 -1.68 -3.04 10.40
C LEU A 28 -1.85 -2.26 9.10
N VAL A 29 -1.38 -2.81 7.98
CA VAL A 29 -1.61 -2.24 6.64
C VAL A 29 -3.09 -2.13 6.32
N GLY A 30 -3.88 -3.17 6.64
CA GLY A 30 -5.33 -3.16 6.46
C GLY A 30 -6.02 -2.09 7.32
N GLU A 31 -5.71 -2.03 8.61
CA GLU A 31 -6.27 -1.04 9.54
C GLU A 31 -5.92 0.39 9.11
N LEU A 32 -4.66 0.67 8.75
CA LEU A 32 -4.23 1.98 8.26
C LEU A 32 -5.00 2.39 6.99
N ARG A 33 -5.24 1.44 6.10
CA ARG A 33 -5.95 1.71 4.85
C ARG A 33 -7.42 2.01 5.07
N PHE A 34 -8.14 1.16 5.84
CA PHE A 34 -9.58 1.31 6.06
C PHE A 34 -9.93 2.44 7.01
N ASP A 35 -9.21 2.56 8.13
CA ASP A 35 -9.58 3.49 9.19
C ASP A 35 -9.03 4.89 8.96
N ARG A 36 -7.92 5.01 8.20
CA ARG A 36 -7.17 6.26 8.07
C ARG A 36 -6.82 6.65 6.64
N SER A 37 -7.23 5.87 5.64
CA SER A 37 -6.90 6.07 4.22
C SER A 37 -5.41 6.24 3.95
N ILE A 38 -4.57 5.53 4.73
CA ILE A 38 -3.12 5.51 4.56
C ILE A 38 -2.74 4.26 3.78
N GLU A 39 -2.17 4.45 2.60
CA GLU A 39 -1.67 3.37 1.74
C GLU A 39 -0.21 3.06 2.07
N ILE A 40 0.06 1.81 2.43
CA ILE A 40 1.42 1.33 2.69
C ILE A 40 1.93 0.55 1.49
N VAL A 41 3.06 0.98 0.95
CA VAL A 41 3.74 0.28 -0.15
C VAL A 41 5.19 -0.05 0.22
N LEU A 42 5.73 -1.09 -0.40
CA LEU A 42 7.14 -1.48 -0.31
C LEU A 42 7.77 -1.38 -1.70
N PHE A 43 8.63 -0.38 -1.92
CA PHE A 43 9.21 -0.08 -3.24
C PHE A 43 8.14 0.00 -4.34
N ARG A 44 7.09 0.81 -4.12
CA ARG A 44 5.93 1.02 -4.98
C ARG A 44 4.98 -0.18 -5.12
N ARG A 45 5.27 -1.34 -4.52
CA ARG A 45 4.35 -2.48 -4.48
C ARG A 45 3.38 -2.31 -3.33
N ASP A 46 2.09 -2.38 -3.60
CA ASP A 46 1.04 -2.34 -2.59
C ASP A 46 1.14 -3.57 -1.68
N LEU A 47 1.07 -3.36 -0.37
CA LEU A 47 1.08 -4.43 0.63
C LEU A 47 -0.32 -4.82 1.10
N PHE A 48 -1.36 -4.18 0.57
CA PHE A 48 -2.73 -4.48 0.94
C PHE A 48 -3.24 -5.74 0.25
N ASP A 49 -3.93 -6.60 1.01
CA ASP A 49 -4.60 -7.82 0.52
C ASP A 49 -3.65 -8.82 -0.17
N ILE A 50 -2.41 -8.90 0.32
CA ILE A 50 -1.44 -9.91 -0.12
C ILE A 50 -1.12 -10.89 1.01
N ARG A 51 -0.70 -12.11 0.63
CA ARG A 51 -0.40 -13.18 1.58
C ARG A 51 0.89 -12.88 2.37
N PRO A 52 1.01 -13.33 3.63
CA PRO A 52 2.25 -13.18 4.41
C PRO A 52 3.49 -13.74 3.70
N SER A 53 3.37 -14.87 3.02
CA SER A 53 4.46 -15.45 2.23
C SER A 53 4.90 -14.56 1.07
N GLU A 54 3.96 -13.84 0.46
CA GLU A 54 4.25 -12.89 -0.61
C GLU A 54 4.93 -11.62 -0.07
N ILE A 55 4.52 -11.14 1.11
CA ILE A 55 5.22 -10.06 1.82
C ILE A 55 6.69 -10.45 2.04
N ILE A 56 6.96 -11.65 2.55
CA ILE A 56 8.32 -12.15 2.76
C ILE A 56 9.11 -12.17 1.44
N ASN A 57 8.49 -12.66 0.37
CA ASN A 57 9.13 -12.71 -0.95
C ASN A 57 9.46 -11.30 -1.47
N ILE A 58 8.57 -10.32 -1.33
CA ILE A 58 8.82 -8.94 -1.74
C ILE A 58 10.04 -8.37 -1.00
N HIS A 59 10.19 -8.67 0.30
CA HIS A 59 11.36 -8.28 1.09
C HIS A 59 12.65 -8.96 0.60
N LEU A 60 12.60 -10.24 0.25
CA LEU A 60 13.74 -10.96 -0.32
C LEU A 60 14.16 -10.35 -1.68
N PHE A 61 13.20 -9.94 -2.51
CA PHE A 61 13.47 -9.27 -3.78
C PHE A 61 13.98 -7.84 -3.63
N SER A 62 13.82 -7.21 -2.45
CA SER A 62 14.31 -5.85 -2.18
C SER A 62 15.81 -5.71 -2.37
N LYS A 63 16.58 -6.79 -2.16
CA LYS A 63 18.03 -6.85 -2.41
C LYS A 63 18.42 -6.44 -3.84
N ASN A 64 17.50 -6.57 -4.81
CA ASN A 64 17.75 -6.17 -6.20
C ASN A 64 17.64 -4.65 -6.41
N TYR A 65 17.08 -3.92 -5.47
CA TYR A 65 16.87 -2.47 -5.55
C TYR A 65 17.84 -1.68 -4.67
N ILE A 66 18.32 -2.32 -3.59
CA ILE A 66 19.17 -1.69 -2.58
C ILE A 66 20.25 -2.69 -2.14
N ASN A 67 21.45 -2.18 -1.93
CA ASN A 67 22.59 -3.00 -1.49
C ASN A 67 22.43 -3.53 -0.06
N THR A 68 21.48 -2.99 0.72
CA THR A 68 21.22 -3.40 2.11
C THR A 68 19.93 -4.21 2.19
N PRO A 69 19.93 -5.41 2.76
CA PRO A 69 18.74 -6.21 2.91
C PRO A 69 17.77 -5.57 3.90
N ILE A 70 16.51 -5.34 3.47
CA ILE A 70 15.45 -4.87 4.34
C ILE A 70 14.68 -6.05 4.88
N THR A 71 14.55 -6.12 6.21
CA THR A 71 13.86 -7.20 6.90
C THR A 71 12.39 -6.87 7.12
N VAL A 72 11.54 -7.91 7.23
CA VAL A 72 10.11 -7.74 7.60
C VAL A 72 10.00 -7.10 8.99
N GLU A 73 10.90 -7.45 9.91
CA GLU A 73 10.96 -6.88 11.26
C GLU A 73 11.13 -5.36 11.25
N LEU A 74 12.07 -4.84 10.45
CA LEU A 74 12.30 -3.40 10.33
C LEU A 74 11.07 -2.69 9.77
N THR A 75 10.49 -3.21 8.69
CA THR A 75 9.31 -2.60 8.07
C THR A 75 8.09 -2.68 8.97
N LEU A 76 7.91 -3.76 9.73
CA LEU A 76 6.89 -3.88 10.76
C LEU A 76 7.08 -2.82 11.85
N SER A 77 8.31 -2.61 12.32
CA SER A 77 8.61 -1.58 13.32
C SER A 77 8.29 -0.17 12.81
N ILE A 78 8.62 0.13 11.55
CA ILE A 78 8.26 1.39 10.89
C ILE A 78 6.73 1.55 10.84
N VAL A 79 6.00 0.51 10.43
CA VAL A 79 4.53 0.56 10.34
C VAL A 79 3.89 0.72 11.72
N LYS A 80 4.45 0.13 12.77
CA LYS A 80 4.00 0.35 14.16
C LYS A 80 4.11 1.83 14.56
N VAL A 81 5.21 2.49 14.22
CA VAL A 81 5.37 3.94 14.47
C VAL A 81 4.34 4.76 13.69
N ILE A 82 4.14 4.44 12.40
CA ILE A 82 3.10 5.07 11.57
C ILE A 82 1.72 4.89 12.20
N TYR A 83 1.40 3.69 12.66
CA TYR A 83 0.13 3.35 13.28
C TYR A 83 -0.08 4.14 14.58
N GLN A 84 0.95 4.29 15.40
CA GLN A 84 0.91 5.09 16.63
C GLN A 84 0.80 6.60 16.39
N THR A 85 1.20 7.09 15.21
CA THR A 85 1.12 8.51 14.85
C THR A 85 -0.29 8.82 14.34
N THR A 86 -1.20 9.21 15.25
CA THR A 86 -2.64 9.38 14.97
C THR A 86 -2.98 10.59 14.12
N GLU A 87 -2.08 11.56 14.00
CA GLU A 87 -2.30 12.86 13.34
C GLU A 87 -1.89 12.87 11.86
N LEU A 88 -1.52 11.71 11.30
CA LEU A 88 -1.18 11.59 9.88
C LEU A 88 -2.43 11.76 9.01
N ASN A 89 -2.29 12.60 7.99
CA ASN A 89 -3.30 12.76 6.96
C ASN A 89 -3.33 11.55 6.01
N PRO A 90 -4.46 11.30 5.31
CA PRO A 90 -4.55 10.34 4.23
C PRO A 90 -3.38 10.49 3.26
N SER A 91 -2.62 9.42 3.05
CA SER A 91 -1.36 9.48 2.30
C SER A 91 -0.90 8.11 1.82
N LYS A 92 0.05 8.12 0.90
CA LYS A 92 0.73 6.92 0.43
C LYS A 92 2.18 6.92 0.90
N ILE A 93 2.54 5.93 1.71
CA ILE A 93 3.84 5.86 2.39
C ILE A 93 4.62 4.64 1.88
N ASP A 94 5.82 4.88 1.35
CA ASP A 94 6.74 3.81 0.95
C ASP A 94 7.66 3.44 2.10
N ILE A 95 7.31 2.35 2.81
CA ILE A 95 8.09 1.85 3.94
C ILE A 95 9.42 1.23 3.50
N GLY A 96 9.53 0.77 2.27
CA GLY A 96 10.79 0.28 1.73
C GLY A 96 11.83 1.39 1.59
N ARG A 97 11.38 2.55 1.11
CA ARG A 97 12.21 3.75 1.05
C ARG A 97 12.61 4.24 2.44
N LEU A 98 11.66 4.33 3.37
CA LEU A 98 11.94 4.73 4.75
C LEU A 98 12.95 3.78 5.43
N ALA A 99 12.80 2.47 5.22
CA ALA A 99 13.73 1.48 5.75
C ALA A 99 15.13 1.62 5.16
N ALA A 100 15.23 1.88 3.85
CA ALA A 100 16.52 2.11 3.18
C ALA A 100 17.21 3.38 3.68
N GLU A 101 16.46 4.48 3.83
CA GLU A 101 16.97 5.73 4.38
C GLU A 101 17.40 5.56 5.84
N TRP A 102 16.62 4.82 6.65
CA TRP A 102 17.00 4.48 8.02
C TRP A 102 18.32 3.71 8.08
N GLU A 103 18.48 2.66 7.28
CA GLU A 103 19.72 1.87 7.25
C GLU A 103 20.94 2.71 6.84
N ALA A 104 20.75 3.73 6.00
CA ALA A 104 21.82 4.64 5.57
C ALA A 104 22.15 5.73 6.59
N GLU A 105 21.16 6.22 7.33
CA GLU A 105 21.30 7.38 8.23
C GLU A 105 21.47 7.01 9.71
N LYS A 106 21.13 5.76 10.13
CA LYS A 106 21.19 5.32 11.54
C LYS A 106 22.60 5.38 12.09
N ASN A 107 22.72 5.84 13.32
CA ASN A 107 23.93 5.81 14.14
C ASN A 107 23.60 5.23 15.53
N GLU A 108 24.60 5.09 16.40
CA GLU A 108 24.44 4.47 17.74
C GLU A 108 23.38 5.16 18.62
N ASN A 109 23.11 6.44 18.41
CA ASN A 109 22.15 7.24 19.19
C ASN A 109 20.82 7.45 18.48
N SER A 110 20.64 6.92 17.26
CA SER A 110 19.41 7.12 16.47
C SER A 110 18.27 6.26 17.01
N LYS A 111 17.07 6.85 17.12
CA LYS A 111 15.83 6.15 17.44
C LYS A 111 14.96 6.07 16.20
N LEU A 112 14.46 4.87 15.89
CA LEU A 112 13.61 4.64 14.73
C LEU A 112 12.33 5.50 14.77
N ASP A 113 11.74 5.64 15.96
CA ASP A 113 10.51 6.43 16.17
C ASP A 113 10.70 7.90 15.78
N ASP A 114 11.80 8.52 16.25
CA ASP A 114 12.10 9.91 15.99
C ASP A 114 12.40 10.12 14.49
N PHE A 115 13.13 9.19 13.89
CA PHE A 115 13.42 9.21 12.46
C PHE A 115 12.14 9.15 11.63
N VAL A 116 11.27 8.16 11.87
CA VAL A 116 10.01 7.98 11.11
C VAL A 116 9.11 9.20 11.27
N LYS A 117 8.93 9.71 12.51
CA LYS A 117 8.13 10.92 12.77
C LYS A 117 8.71 12.14 12.07
N SER A 118 10.02 12.32 12.07
CA SER A 118 10.71 13.40 11.35
C SER A 118 10.45 13.35 9.84
N LYS A 119 10.57 12.17 9.22
CA LYS A 119 10.31 12.00 7.77
C LYS A 119 8.84 12.21 7.39
N LEU A 120 7.92 11.95 8.32
CA LEU A 120 6.48 12.09 8.11
C LEU A 120 5.92 13.45 8.55
N SER A 121 6.76 14.34 9.12
CA SER A 121 6.35 15.63 9.68
C SER A 121 5.57 16.51 8.69
N GLY A 122 5.86 16.44 7.40
CA GLY A 122 5.12 17.16 6.35
C GLY A 122 3.69 16.67 6.12
N GLY A 123 3.33 15.50 6.65
CA GLY A 123 1.98 14.91 6.59
C GLY A 123 1.22 15.00 7.92
N ILE A 124 1.81 15.58 8.96
CA ILE A 124 1.23 15.71 10.29
C ILE A 124 0.62 17.12 10.44
N GLY A 125 -0.59 17.22 10.96
CA GLY A 125 -1.14 18.49 11.45
C GLY A 125 -1.82 19.41 10.44
N GLY A 126 -2.20 18.92 9.25
CA GLY A 126 -3.15 19.61 8.38
C GLY A 126 -4.59 19.48 8.89
N GLU A 127 -5.50 20.38 8.48
CA GLU A 127 -6.93 20.14 8.65
C GLU A 127 -7.24 18.73 8.10
N LYS A 128 -7.75 17.85 8.97
CA LYS A 128 -8.21 16.53 8.55
C LYS A 128 -9.32 16.79 7.53
N ASP A 129 -9.00 16.57 6.26
CA ASP A 129 -10.01 16.57 5.22
C ASP A 129 -11.05 15.54 5.66
N LYS A 130 -12.22 16.01 6.11
CA LYS A 130 -13.28 15.16 6.69
C LYS A 130 -13.83 14.16 5.67
N ASP A 131 -13.53 14.40 4.40
CA ASP A 131 -13.87 13.50 3.30
C ASP A 131 -12.56 12.97 2.66
N PRO A 132 -12.11 11.77 3.04
CA PRO A 132 -10.90 11.16 2.49
C PRO A 132 -11.03 10.82 0.99
N HIS A 133 -12.22 10.95 0.43
CA HIS A 133 -12.50 10.59 -0.95
C HIS A 133 -12.42 11.81 -1.87
N ARG A 134 -11.70 11.66 -2.98
CA ARG A 134 -11.69 12.63 -4.07
C ARG A 134 -12.61 12.15 -5.18
N ASP A 135 -13.59 12.97 -5.52
CA ASP A 135 -14.50 12.69 -6.60
C ASP A 135 -13.78 12.76 -7.96
N VAL A 136 -13.94 11.71 -8.75
CA VAL A 136 -13.39 11.61 -10.09
C VAL A 136 -14.52 11.68 -11.12
N VAL A 137 -14.36 12.56 -12.10
CA VAL A 137 -15.22 12.63 -13.29
C VAL A 137 -14.38 12.20 -14.50
N LEU A 138 -14.80 11.12 -15.17
CA LEU A 138 -14.15 10.66 -16.38
C LEU A 138 -14.75 11.38 -17.60
N TYR A 139 -13.92 12.09 -18.35
CA TYR A 139 -14.32 12.67 -19.63
C TYR A 139 -13.93 11.75 -20.80
N GLY A 140 -14.93 11.05 -21.33
CA GLY A 140 -14.77 10.05 -22.39
C GLY A 140 -14.86 8.61 -21.87
N PHE A 141 -15.55 7.74 -22.62
CA PHE A 141 -15.79 6.34 -22.26
C PHE A 141 -15.36 5.37 -23.38
N GLY A 142 -14.17 5.63 -23.94
CA GLY A 142 -13.50 4.75 -24.90
C GLY A 142 -12.82 3.55 -24.22
N ARG A 143 -11.89 2.90 -24.92
CA ARG A 143 -11.13 1.74 -24.37
C ARG A 143 -10.43 2.09 -23.07
N ILE A 144 -9.70 3.18 -23.01
CA ILE A 144 -8.95 3.62 -21.82
C ILE A 144 -9.92 4.03 -20.71
N GLY A 145 -10.95 4.86 -21.00
CA GLY A 145 -11.93 5.30 -20.00
C GLY A 145 -12.62 4.13 -19.30
N ARG A 146 -12.96 3.06 -20.03
CA ARG A 146 -13.55 1.85 -19.45
C ARG A 146 -12.58 1.11 -18.52
N LEU A 147 -11.30 1.01 -18.89
CA LEU A 147 -10.29 0.38 -18.02
C LEU A 147 -10.09 1.19 -16.73
N VAL A 148 -10.03 2.51 -16.83
CA VAL A 148 -9.92 3.40 -15.67
C VAL A 148 -11.16 3.30 -14.79
N ALA A 149 -12.38 3.32 -15.38
CA ALA A 149 -13.61 3.17 -14.62
C ALA A 149 -13.66 1.85 -13.85
N ARG A 150 -13.34 0.73 -14.51
CA ARG A 150 -13.25 -0.59 -13.84
C ARG A 150 -12.25 -0.58 -12.70
N ARG A 151 -11.08 0.03 -12.89
CA ARG A 151 -10.07 0.13 -11.83
C ARG A 151 -10.59 0.94 -10.65
N LEU A 152 -11.20 2.10 -10.88
CA LEU A 152 -11.78 2.92 -9.83
C LEU A 152 -12.89 2.17 -9.07
N ILE A 153 -13.82 1.53 -9.78
CA ILE A 153 -14.91 0.76 -9.17
C ILE A 153 -14.36 -0.43 -8.37
N SER A 154 -13.40 -1.19 -8.91
CA SER A 154 -12.81 -2.34 -8.22
C SER A 154 -12.02 -1.96 -6.97
N SER A 155 -11.57 -0.72 -6.88
CA SER A 155 -10.85 -0.17 -5.72
C SER A 155 -11.78 0.46 -4.69
N THR A 156 -13.03 0.75 -5.04
CA THR A 156 -14.01 1.33 -4.12
C THR A 156 -14.25 0.40 -2.92
N GLY A 157 -14.26 0.97 -1.73
CA GLY A 157 -14.42 0.22 -0.48
C GLY A 157 -13.15 -0.46 0.03
N ARG A 158 -12.00 -0.26 -0.64
CA ARG A 158 -10.69 -0.77 -0.20
C ARG A 158 -9.78 0.32 0.35
N GLY A 159 -10.34 1.40 0.90
CA GLY A 159 -9.57 2.55 1.40
C GLY A 159 -8.97 3.42 0.30
N GLU A 160 -9.44 3.31 -0.94
CA GLU A 160 -8.98 4.17 -2.03
C GLU A 160 -9.57 5.57 -1.91
N GLN A 161 -8.74 6.58 -2.16
CA GLN A 161 -9.12 7.98 -2.04
C GLN A 161 -9.89 8.53 -3.26
N LEU A 162 -10.03 7.74 -4.32
CA LEU A 162 -10.66 8.14 -5.56
C LEU A 162 -12.00 7.45 -5.75
N LEU A 163 -13.08 8.22 -5.86
CA LEU A 163 -14.43 7.73 -6.07
C LEU A 163 -14.94 8.18 -7.44
N LEU A 164 -15.31 7.24 -8.31
CA LEU A 164 -15.89 7.56 -9.60
C LEU A 164 -17.32 8.07 -9.40
N LYS A 165 -17.55 9.39 -9.61
CA LYS A 165 -18.84 10.05 -9.46
C LYS A 165 -19.63 10.16 -10.76
N ALA A 166 -18.94 10.42 -11.87
CA ALA A 166 -19.61 10.61 -13.15
C ALA A 166 -18.72 10.24 -14.33
N ILE A 167 -19.38 9.88 -15.43
CA ILE A 167 -18.74 9.67 -16.73
C ILE A 167 -19.40 10.63 -17.72
N VAL A 168 -18.60 11.53 -18.30
CA VAL A 168 -19.07 12.48 -19.32
C VAL A 168 -18.71 11.94 -20.68
N ILE A 169 -19.70 11.86 -21.55
CA ILE A 169 -19.56 11.36 -22.93
C ILE A 169 -19.96 12.47 -23.88
N ARG A 170 -19.22 12.63 -24.97
CA ARG A 170 -19.61 13.60 -26.00
C ARG A 170 -20.99 13.23 -26.55
N PRO A 171 -21.87 14.19 -26.78
CA PRO A 171 -23.14 13.94 -27.43
C PRO A 171 -22.90 13.24 -28.78
N SER A 172 -23.46 12.07 -28.94
CA SER A 172 -23.37 11.27 -30.17
C SER A 172 -24.73 11.19 -30.85
N MET A 173 -24.74 10.94 -32.18
CA MET A 173 -25.95 10.67 -32.91
C MET A 173 -26.77 9.57 -32.23
N LYS A 174 -28.11 9.58 -32.38
CA LYS A 174 -29.06 8.70 -31.66
C LYS A 174 -28.66 7.22 -31.61
N GLU A 175 -28.06 6.71 -32.68
CA GLU A 175 -27.64 5.32 -32.83
C GLU A 175 -26.50 4.87 -31.84
N ARG A 176 -25.70 5.82 -31.36
CA ARG A 176 -24.63 5.53 -30.39
C ARG A 176 -25.09 5.45 -28.93
N LYS A 177 -26.27 5.94 -28.59
CA LYS A 177 -26.76 5.91 -27.20
C LYS A 177 -26.98 4.49 -26.70
N GLU A 178 -27.57 3.62 -27.51
CA GLU A 178 -27.79 2.21 -27.16
C GLU A 178 -26.50 1.44 -27.03
N GLU A 179 -25.51 1.72 -27.88
CA GLU A 179 -24.19 1.09 -27.79
C GLU A 179 -23.43 1.53 -26.53
N ILE A 180 -23.60 2.78 -26.10
CA ILE A 180 -23.00 3.31 -24.87
C ILE A 180 -23.65 2.65 -23.66
N LEU A 181 -24.97 2.53 -23.61
CA LEU A 181 -25.70 1.85 -22.54
C LEU A 181 -25.31 0.37 -22.43
N LYS A 182 -25.20 -0.33 -23.56
CA LYS A 182 -24.67 -1.71 -23.58
C LYS A 182 -23.24 -1.80 -23.05
N ARG A 183 -22.40 -0.80 -23.32
CA ARG A 183 -21.02 -0.74 -22.79
C ARG A 183 -20.95 -0.41 -21.30
N MET A 184 -21.93 0.32 -20.78
CA MET A 184 -22.01 0.61 -19.33
C MET A 184 -22.48 -0.62 -18.55
N SER A 185 -23.40 -1.43 -19.08
CA SER A 185 -23.82 -2.69 -18.45
C SER A 185 -22.71 -3.74 -18.32
N LEU A 186 -21.59 -3.58 -18.99
CA LEU A 186 -20.40 -4.44 -18.85
C LEU A 186 -19.48 -4.02 -17.69
N LEU A 187 -19.87 -3.01 -16.90
CA LEU A 187 -19.12 -2.59 -15.69
C LEU A 187 -19.64 -3.28 -14.42
N GLU A 188 -20.80 -3.94 -14.49
CA GLU A 188 -21.31 -4.84 -13.46
C GLU A 188 -20.59 -6.21 -13.55
#